data_a8be02a665477e97d7a564a066c2cbe1
#
_entry.id   a8be02a665477e97d7a564a066c2cbe1
#
_cell.length_a   1.000
_cell.length_b   1.000
_cell.length_c   1.000
_cell.angle_alpha   90.00
_cell.angle_beta   90.00
_cell.angle_gamma   90.00
#
_symmetry.space_group_name_H-M   'P 1'
#
loop_
_entity.id
_entity.type
_entity.pdbx_description
1 polymer ?
#
loop_
_entity_poly.entity_id
_entity_poly.type
_entity_poly.pdbx_seq_one_letter_code
_entity_poly.pdbx_strand_id
1 'polypeptide(L)'
;MAEPNPVDEVGAEGEEGHTRAFFYSIDELPTQSIAEMAVGLDDKLAEGLLELFGRDLLTKTILQSPGLSVYHEVVGPGQKVKPHRHGTRQITYVLRGSLNYGNRTTSAGMGYYSPNRRYSWTAGDEGAEWLEIHAGEPQAFVDD
;
A
#
# COMPACT_ATOMS: atom_id res chain seq x y z
N MET A 1 -4.37 20.65 -27.90
CA MET A 1 -4.24 20.98 -26.48
C MET A 1 -3.15 20.12 -25.87
N ALA A 2 -2.23 20.76 -25.16
CA ALA A 2 -1.14 20.00 -24.55
C ALA A 2 -1.68 19.12 -23.42
N GLU A 3 -1.18 17.90 -23.36
CA GLU A 3 -1.47 17.02 -22.24
C GLU A 3 -0.80 17.59 -20.99
N PRO A 4 -1.44 17.49 -19.82
CA PRO A 4 -0.76 17.83 -18.58
C PRO A 4 0.48 16.96 -18.40
N ASN A 5 1.47 17.49 -17.71
CA ASN A 5 2.64 16.70 -17.37
C ASN A 5 2.20 15.50 -16.53
N PRO A 6 2.49 14.24 -16.96
CA PRO A 6 2.06 13.07 -16.22
C PRO A 6 2.51 13.06 -14.75
N VAL A 7 3.67 13.65 -14.47
CA VAL A 7 4.19 13.73 -13.10
C VAL A 7 3.26 14.56 -12.20
N ASP A 8 2.61 15.55 -12.77
CA ASP A 8 1.70 16.41 -12.00
C ASP A 8 0.42 15.68 -11.60
N GLU A 9 0.11 14.58 -12.25
CA GLU A 9 -1.10 13.81 -11.99
C GLU A 9 -0.84 12.51 -11.22
N VAL A 10 0.42 12.20 -11.00
CA VAL A 10 0.81 10.99 -10.29
C VAL A 10 0.30 11.06 -8.85
N GLY A 11 -0.37 10.01 -8.41
CA GLY A 11 -0.95 9.97 -7.07
C GLY A 11 -2.14 10.89 -6.89
N ALA A 12 -2.70 11.42 -7.98
CA ALA A 12 -3.85 12.33 -7.89
C ALA A 12 -5.05 11.64 -7.23
N GLU A 13 -5.71 12.39 -6.35
CA GLU A 13 -6.90 11.91 -5.66
C GLU A 13 -8.11 12.71 -6.13
N GLY A 14 -9.31 12.16 -5.90
CA GLY A 14 -10.55 12.80 -6.25
C GLY A 14 -10.96 12.52 -7.69
N GLU A 15 -11.98 13.23 -8.13
CA GLU A 15 -12.64 12.93 -9.42
C GLU A 15 -11.72 13.13 -10.63
N GLU A 16 -10.86 14.12 -10.60
CA GLU A 16 -9.97 14.40 -11.73
C GLU A 16 -9.02 13.24 -12.01
N GLY A 17 -8.49 12.62 -10.96
CA GLY A 17 -7.60 11.47 -11.10
C GLY A 17 -8.30 10.26 -11.69
N HIS A 18 -9.63 10.16 -11.56
CA HIS A 18 -10.41 9.01 -12.06
C HIS A 18 -10.73 9.08 -13.54
N THR A 19 -10.73 10.28 -14.11
CA THR A 19 -11.27 10.51 -15.45
C THR A 19 -10.21 10.72 -16.51
N ARG A 20 -8.94 10.79 -16.12
CA ARG A 20 -7.85 11.13 -17.02
C ARG A 20 -6.79 10.02 -16.98
N ALA A 21 -6.32 9.65 -18.15
CA ALA A 21 -5.16 8.78 -18.26
C ALA A 21 -3.91 9.55 -17.81
N PHE A 22 -3.00 8.85 -17.15
CA PHE A 22 -1.73 9.45 -16.75
C PHE A 22 -0.62 8.39 -16.80
N PHE A 23 0.61 8.88 -16.88
CA PHE A 23 1.80 8.05 -16.78
C PHE A 23 2.45 8.29 -15.41
N TYR A 24 3.18 7.32 -14.93
CA TYR A 24 3.89 7.46 -13.66
C TYR A 24 5.23 6.75 -13.73
N SER A 25 6.13 7.16 -12.84
CA SER A 25 7.38 6.48 -12.57
C SER A 25 7.47 6.27 -11.07
N ILE A 26 7.74 5.04 -10.67
CA ILE A 26 7.87 4.74 -9.24
C ILE A 26 8.94 5.62 -8.59
N ASP A 27 10.04 5.85 -9.30
CA ASP A 27 11.14 6.66 -8.77
C ASP A 27 10.75 8.13 -8.54
N GLU A 28 9.78 8.63 -9.27
CA GLU A 28 9.34 10.02 -9.19
C GLU A 28 8.16 10.24 -8.25
N LEU A 29 7.50 9.17 -7.83
CA LEU A 29 6.39 9.28 -6.91
C LEU A 29 6.87 9.66 -5.50
N PRO A 30 6.14 10.58 -4.83
CA PRO A 30 6.50 10.91 -3.47
C PRO A 30 6.31 9.72 -2.53
N THR A 31 7.27 9.54 -1.64
CA THR A 31 7.22 8.48 -0.62
C THR A 31 6.62 9.03 0.66
N GLN A 32 5.73 8.26 1.27
CA GLN A 32 5.17 8.59 2.58
C GLN A 32 5.47 7.46 3.57
N SER A 33 5.85 7.84 4.79
CA SER A 33 5.94 6.90 5.91
C SER A 33 4.58 6.83 6.60
N ILE A 34 4.40 5.82 7.45
CA ILE A 34 3.18 5.74 8.26
C ILE A 34 3.06 6.95 9.19
N ALA A 35 4.19 7.44 9.71
CA ALA A 35 4.18 8.64 10.55
C ALA A 35 3.67 9.87 9.78
N GLU A 36 4.08 10.03 8.51
CA GLU A 36 3.60 11.12 7.66
C GLU A 36 2.12 10.96 7.32
N MET A 37 1.68 9.75 7.06
CA MET A 37 0.27 9.47 6.77
C MET A 37 -0.62 9.69 7.98
N ALA A 38 -0.06 9.58 9.18
CA ALA A 38 -0.78 9.77 10.43
C ALA A 38 -0.94 11.24 10.82
N VAL A 39 -0.21 12.15 10.17
CA VAL A 39 -0.31 13.59 10.44
C VAL A 39 -1.73 14.06 10.16
N GLY A 40 -2.34 14.76 11.12
CA GLY A 40 -3.71 15.27 10.99
C GLY A 40 -4.77 14.33 11.54
N LEU A 41 -4.41 13.09 11.88
CA LEU A 41 -5.32 12.17 12.57
C LEU A 41 -5.29 12.45 14.06
N ASP A 42 -6.33 12.07 14.79
CA ASP A 42 -6.28 12.15 16.23
C ASP A 42 -5.21 11.17 16.77
N ASP A 43 -4.74 11.42 17.98
CA ASP A 43 -3.62 10.69 18.57
C ASP A 43 -3.84 9.18 18.63
N LYS A 44 -5.06 8.78 18.92
CA LYS A 44 -5.40 7.36 19.04
C LYS A 44 -5.33 6.64 17.69
N LEU A 45 -5.84 7.28 16.63
CA LEU A 45 -5.77 6.73 15.28
C LEU A 45 -4.33 6.69 14.79
N ALA A 46 -3.57 7.75 15.04
CA ALA A 46 -2.16 7.81 14.64
C ALA A 46 -1.35 6.70 15.32
N GLU A 47 -1.53 6.51 16.62
CA GLU A 47 -0.85 5.44 17.37
C GLU A 47 -1.26 4.06 16.82
N GLY A 48 -2.53 3.89 16.50
CA GLY A 48 -3.03 2.63 15.93
C GLY A 48 -2.38 2.28 14.61
N LEU A 49 -2.23 3.27 13.73
CA LEU A 49 -1.56 3.06 12.44
C LEU A 49 -0.09 2.69 12.63
N LEU A 50 0.63 3.41 13.50
CA LEU A 50 2.03 3.13 13.77
C LEU A 50 2.22 1.75 14.38
N GLU A 51 1.32 1.37 15.27
CA GLU A 51 1.37 0.05 15.90
C GLU A 51 1.07 -1.06 14.89
N LEU A 52 0.12 -0.84 14.00
CA LEU A 52 -0.28 -1.84 13.02
C LEU A 52 0.78 -2.07 11.95
N PHE A 53 1.28 -1.01 11.34
CA PHE A 53 2.17 -1.10 10.17
C PHE A 53 3.65 -0.92 10.50
N GLY A 54 3.97 -0.40 11.69
CA GLY A 54 5.36 -0.10 12.05
C GLY A 54 5.82 1.20 11.40
N ARG A 55 7.05 1.59 11.72
CA ARG A 55 7.60 2.87 11.24
C ARG A 55 8.30 2.76 9.90
N ASP A 56 8.68 1.54 9.51
CA ASP A 56 9.56 1.34 8.36
C ASP A 56 8.81 1.06 7.06
N LEU A 57 7.48 1.01 7.10
CA LEU A 57 6.69 0.87 5.88
C LEU A 57 6.70 2.19 5.11
N LEU A 58 7.14 2.13 3.86
CA LEU A 58 7.15 3.27 2.95
C LEU A 58 6.17 3.03 1.83
N THR A 59 5.29 3.99 1.59
CA THR A 59 4.19 3.88 0.62
C THR A 59 4.29 4.96 -0.44
N LYS A 60 4.08 4.58 -1.68
CA LYS A 60 3.88 5.51 -2.80
C LYS A 60 2.51 5.24 -3.39
N THR A 61 1.69 6.27 -3.52
CA THR A 61 0.36 6.14 -4.10
C THR A 61 0.43 6.33 -5.60
N ILE A 62 0.07 5.31 -6.37
CA ILE A 62 -0.03 5.42 -7.83
C ILE A 62 -1.41 6.00 -8.19
N LEU A 63 -2.45 5.47 -7.57
CA LEU A 63 -3.82 5.92 -7.78
C LEU A 63 -4.63 5.63 -6.51
N GLN A 64 -5.53 6.53 -6.16
CA GLN A 64 -6.51 6.28 -5.12
C GLN A 64 -7.85 6.77 -5.62
N SER A 65 -8.80 5.85 -5.80
CA SER A 65 -10.09 6.16 -6.38
C SER A 65 -11.16 5.21 -5.85
N PRO A 66 -12.46 5.56 -5.99
CA PRO A 66 -13.53 4.74 -5.44
C PRO A 66 -13.59 3.30 -5.96
N GLY A 67 -13.13 3.05 -7.18
CA GLY A 67 -13.20 1.70 -7.75
C GLY A 67 -11.87 0.97 -7.82
N LEU A 68 -10.77 1.70 -7.66
CA LEU A 68 -9.44 1.13 -7.85
C LEU A 68 -8.40 1.98 -7.14
N SER A 69 -7.58 1.35 -6.33
CA SER A 69 -6.43 2.03 -5.70
C SER A 69 -5.20 1.16 -5.85
N VAL A 70 -4.06 1.77 -6.13
CA VAL A 70 -2.81 1.06 -6.36
C VAL A 70 -1.69 1.77 -5.62
N TYR A 71 -0.94 1.01 -4.84
CA TYR A 71 0.17 1.51 -4.03
C TYR A 71 1.42 0.69 -4.31
N HIS A 72 2.55 1.35 -4.19
CA HIS A 72 3.86 0.71 -4.17
C HIS A 72 4.37 0.76 -2.73
N GLU A 73 4.75 -0.39 -2.19
CA GLU A 73 5.10 -0.51 -0.77
C GLU A 73 6.50 -1.10 -0.62
N VAL A 74 7.23 -0.64 0.39
CA VAL A 74 8.56 -1.15 0.72
C VAL A 74 8.68 -1.29 2.23
N VAL A 75 9.24 -2.41 2.69
CA VAL A 75 9.58 -2.62 4.10
C VAL A 75 10.98 -3.18 4.24
N GLY A 76 11.57 -2.98 5.41
CA GLY A 76 12.88 -3.50 5.72
C GLY A 76 12.86 -4.96 6.16
N PRO A 77 14.06 -5.54 6.36
CA PRO A 77 14.16 -6.94 6.79
C PRO A 77 13.45 -7.20 8.11
N GLY A 78 12.70 -8.29 8.16
CA GLY A 78 12.02 -8.73 9.37
C GLY A 78 10.85 -7.89 9.83
N GLN A 79 10.49 -6.86 9.06
CA GLN A 79 9.35 -5.99 9.39
C GLN A 79 8.07 -6.82 9.42
N LYS A 80 7.23 -6.55 10.42
CA LYS A 80 5.96 -7.25 10.59
C LYS A 80 4.80 -6.29 10.46
N VAL A 81 3.67 -6.80 9.96
CA VAL A 81 2.40 -6.12 10.08
C VAL A 81 1.48 -6.97 10.94
N LYS A 82 0.70 -6.32 11.78
CA LYS A 82 -0.27 -7.04 12.62
C LYS A 82 -1.48 -7.48 11.79
N PRO A 83 -2.20 -8.51 12.23
CA PRO A 83 -3.40 -8.95 11.49
C PRO A 83 -4.38 -7.81 11.30
N HIS A 84 -4.81 -7.63 10.06
CA HIS A 84 -5.74 -6.56 9.67
C HIS A 84 -6.38 -6.89 8.33
N ARG A 85 -7.42 -6.12 7.97
CA ARG A 85 -8.06 -6.17 6.66
C ARG A 85 -8.32 -4.74 6.19
N HIS A 86 -8.56 -4.56 4.92
CA HIS A 86 -8.69 -3.21 4.34
C HIS A 86 -10.10 -2.82 3.93
N GLY A 87 -11.09 -3.70 4.04
CA GLY A 87 -12.45 -3.41 3.61
C GLY A 87 -12.64 -3.56 2.10
N THR A 88 -11.62 -4.00 1.39
CA THR A 88 -11.62 -4.16 -0.06
C THR A 88 -11.08 -5.53 -0.44
N ARG A 89 -11.43 -5.99 -1.64
CA ARG A 89 -10.68 -7.08 -2.27
C ARG A 89 -9.34 -6.52 -2.69
N GLN A 90 -8.29 -7.30 -2.57
CA GLN A 90 -6.95 -6.84 -2.94
C GLN A 90 -6.08 -7.93 -3.54
N ILE A 91 -5.13 -7.50 -4.34
CA ILE A 91 -4.02 -8.33 -4.81
C ILE A 91 -2.72 -7.68 -4.37
N THR A 92 -1.82 -8.49 -3.82
CA THR A 92 -0.44 -8.11 -3.55
C THR A 92 0.43 -8.81 -4.58
N TYR A 93 1.30 -8.08 -5.26
CA TYR A 93 2.23 -8.63 -6.23
C TYR A 93 3.66 -8.26 -5.84
N VAL A 94 4.46 -9.27 -5.43
CA VAL A 94 5.81 -9.03 -4.91
C VAL A 94 6.77 -8.78 -6.05
N LEU A 95 7.52 -7.68 -5.95
CA LEU A 95 8.53 -7.28 -6.93
C LEU A 95 9.94 -7.68 -6.48
N ARG A 96 10.22 -7.66 -5.18
CA ARG A 96 11.53 -7.94 -4.62
C ARG A 96 11.36 -8.42 -3.17
N GLY A 97 12.29 -9.27 -2.73
CA GLY A 97 12.26 -9.78 -1.36
C GLY A 97 11.16 -10.80 -1.15
N SER A 98 10.65 -10.87 0.07
CA SER A 98 9.63 -11.87 0.40
C SER A 98 8.73 -11.43 1.54
N LEU A 99 7.49 -11.96 1.54
CA LEU A 99 6.52 -11.79 2.60
C LEU A 99 6.06 -13.17 3.06
N ASN A 100 6.20 -13.45 4.34
CA ASN A 100 5.79 -14.72 4.95
C ASN A 100 4.46 -14.51 5.67
N TYR A 101 3.44 -15.24 5.24
CA TYR A 101 2.08 -15.14 5.79
C TYR A 101 1.80 -16.19 6.88
N GLY A 102 2.85 -16.85 7.35
CA GLY A 102 2.74 -17.89 8.36
C GLY A 102 2.81 -19.30 7.77
N ASN A 103 1.87 -19.63 6.89
CA ASN A 103 1.83 -20.92 6.23
C ASN A 103 2.38 -20.90 4.80
N ARG A 104 2.70 -19.73 4.29
CA ARG A 104 3.20 -19.59 2.92
C ARG A 104 4.03 -18.33 2.79
N THR A 105 5.09 -18.42 2.01
CA THR A 105 5.95 -17.28 1.68
C THR A 105 5.78 -16.93 0.21
N THR A 106 5.64 -15.63 -0.08
CA THR A 106 5.63 -15.11 -1.44
C THR A 106 6.92 -14.35 -1.70
N SER A 107 7.50 -14.54 -2.89
CA SER A 107 8.70 -13.84 -3.33
C SER A 107 8.45 -13.23 -4.70
N ALA A 108 9.50 -12.63 -5.32
CA ALA A 108 9.34 -11.91 -6.58
C ALA A 108 8.57 -12.72 -7.62
N GLY A 109 7.55 -12.13 -8.21
CA GLY A 109 6.68 -12.76 -9.19
C GLY A 109 5.51 -13.52 -8.59
N MET A 110 5.44 -13.58 -7.26
CA MET A 110 4.35 -14.25 -6.54
C MET A 110 3.50 -13.20 -5.85
N GLY A 111 2.34 -13.59 -5.37
CA GLY A 111 1.48 -12.67 -4.66
C GLY A 111 0.38 -13.35 -3.88
N TYR A 112 -0.56 -12.52 -3.42
CA TYR A 112 -1.63 -12.94 -2.53
C TYR A 112 -2.91 -12.20 -2.92
N TYR A 113 -4.01 -12.94 -3.03
CA TYR A 113 -5.33 -12.34 -3.20
C TYR A 113 -6.10 -12.48 -1.90
N SER A 114 -6.64 -11.37 -1.42
CA SER A 114 -7.51 -11.36 -0.24
C SER A 114 -8.91 -10.84 -0.62
N PRO A 115 -9.96 -11.62 -0.36
CA PRO A 115 -11.33 -11.15 -0.55
C PRO A 115 -11.84 -10.37 0.67
N ASN A 116 -11.08 -9.37 1.13
CA ASN A 116 -11.34 -8.59 2.32
C ASN A 116 -11.26 -9.44 3.60
N ARG A 117 -10.25 -10.27 3.69
CA ARG A 117 -10.00 -11.09 4.88
C ARG A 117 -8.80 -10.59 5.65
N ARG A 118 -8.82 -10.81 6.94
CA ARG A 118 -7.72 -10.44 7.83
C ARG A 118 -6.48 -11.26 7.49
N TYR A 119 -5.34 -10.61 7.45
CA TYR A 119 -4.05 -11.26 7.18
C TYR A 119 -2.92 -10.50 7.89
N SER A 120 -1.79 -11.15 7.99
CA SER A 120 -0.56 -10.55 8.48
C SER A 120 0.61 -11.17 7.76
N TRP A 121 1.73 -10.49 7.81
CA TRP A 121 2.96 -11.02 7.20
C TRP A 121 4.18 -10.53 7.97
N THR A 122 5.29 -11.24 7.74
CA THR A 122 6.62 -10.84 8.19
C THR A 122 7.52 -10.79 6.96
N ALA A 123 8.21 -9.68 6.74
CA ALA A 123 9.16 -9.56 5.64
C ALA A 123 10.38 -10.46 5.89
N GLY A 124 10.95 -10.97 4.81
CA GLY A 124 12.14 -11.81 4.89
C GLY A 124 13.40 -11.03 5.16
N ASP A 125 14.55 -11.71 5.04
CA ASP A 125 15.85 -11.16 5.38
C ASP A 125 16.29 -10.01 4.48
N GLU A 126 15.70 -9.88 3.31
CA GLU A 126 16.00 -8.81 2.36
C GLU A 126 14.94 -7.72 2.34
N GLY A 127 13.97 -7.80 3.27
CA GLY A 127 12.80 -6.95 3.21
C GLY A 127 11.86 -7.37 2.10
N ALA A 128 11.02 -6.43 1.65
CA ALA A 128 10.11 -6.70 0.54
C ALA A 128 9.69 -5.42 -0.14
N GLU A 129 9.38 -5.55 -1.42
CA GLU A 129 8.83 -4.47 -2.25
C GLU A 129 7.71 -5.07 -3.07
N TRP A 130 6.54 -4.42 -3.07
CA TRP A 130 5.37 -4.98 -3.76
C TRP A 130 4.42 -3.91 -4.25
N LEU A 131 3.54 -4.32 -5.18
CA LEU A 131 2.38 -3.53 -5.56
C LEU A 131 1.17 -4.06 -4.80
N GLU A 132 0.38 -3.16 -4.27
CA GLU A 132 -0.86 -3.50 -3.57
C GLU A 132 -2.02 -2.85 -4.32
N ILE A 133 -2.93 -3.68 -4.82
CA ILE A 133 -4.02 -3.25 -5.70
C ILE A 133 -5.34 -3.56 -5.00
N HIS A 134 -6.16 -2.52 -4.80
CA HIS A 134 -7.44 -2.62 -4.10
C HIS A 134 -8.59 -2.28 -5.04
N ALA A 135 -9.67 -3.03 -4.92
CA ALA A 135 -10.92 -2.71 -5.62
C ALA A 135 -11.71 -1.71 -4.78
N GLY A 136 -11.20 -0.49 -4.69
CA GLY A 136 -11.79 0.58 -3.89
C GLY A 136 -10.73 1.37 -3.14
N GLU A 137 -11.16 2.18 -2.19
CA GLU A 137 -10.28 2.93 -1.31
C GLU A 137 -10.10 2.14 -0.01
N PRO A 138 -8.90 1.63 0.25
CA PRO A 138 -8.68 0.80 1.43
C PRO A 138 -8.66 1.61 2.71
N GLN A 139 -9.11 0.98 3.77
CA GLN A 139 -8.93 1.47 5.12
C GLN A 139 -8.15 0.40 5.88
N ALA A 140 -8.05 0.51 7.18
CA ALA A 140 -7.39 -0.51 7.98
C ALA A 140 -8.29 -0.89 9.14
N PHE A 141 -8.67 -2.14 9.21
CA PHE A 141 -9.50 -2.68 10.27
C PHE A 141 -8.76 -3.79 10.99
N VAL A 142 -8.73 -3.75 12.31
CA VAL A 142 -8.09 -4.79 13.13
C VAL A 142 -9.10 -5.76 13.73
N ASP A 143 -10.39 -5.51 13.55
CA ASP A 143 -11.45 -6.40 13.98
C ASP A 143 -11.56 -7.61 13.07
N ASP A 144 -12.27 -8.60 13.51
CA ASP A 144 -12.48 -9.83 12.75
C ASP A 144 -13.51 -9.67 11.63
#